data_50ae59a6a96302a809c073694bc06f2e
#
_entry.id   50ae59a6a96302a809c073694bc06f2e
#
_cell.length_a   1.000
_cell.length_b   1.000
_cell.length_c   1.000
_cell.angle_alpha   90.00
_cell.angle_beta   90.00
_cell.angle_gamma   90.00
#
_symmetry.space_group_name_H-M   'P 1'
#
loop_
_entity.id
_entity.type
_entity.pdbx_description
1 polymer ?
#
loop_
_entity_poly.entity_id
_entity_poly.type
_entity_poly.pdbx_seq_one_letter_code
_entity_poly.pdbx_strand_id
1 'polypeptide(L)'
;DLELRYQRRYGVYGKARSWYDYAGENKDVHHGNVANRYQPDAKLDDGDYQEYNQFSGYEVLDMYAYGNWDIGASPRPARFGQQSINWGESLLYVGINGFNPLNFSALGRAGVRQDEALVSVNRLYGNLITRNGISIEAFYALDWESSHFPPCGSLLGIDSILDPGCLQATAATGIP
;
A
#
# COMPACT_ATOMS: atom_id res chain seq x y z
N ASP A 1 -13.19 7.43 -5.88
CA ASP A 1 -12.53 7.39 -7.18
C ASP A 1 -13.02 8.54 -8.05
N LEU A 2 -12.13 9.17 -8.79
CA LEU A 2 -12.43 10.24 -9.75
C LEU A 2 -11.72 9.92 -11.06
N GLU A 3 -12.45 10.01 -12.16
CA GLU A 3 -11.88 9.89 -13.50
C GLU A 3 -12.39 11.02 -14.40
N LEU A 4 -11.46 11.74 -15.01
CA LEU A 4 -11.72 12.76 -16.00
C LEU A 4 -11.22 12.28 -17.35
N ARG A 5 -12.13 12.20 -18.33
CA ARG A 5 -11.81 11.71 -19.70
C ARG A 5 -11.96 12.82 -20.75
N TYR A 6 -10.98 12.88 -21.63
CA TYR A 6 -11.01 13.75 -22.82
C TYR A 6 -10.98 12.91 -24.09
N GLN A 7 -11.95 13.15 -24.99
CA GLN A 7 -12.09 12.47 -26.30
C GLN A 7 -12.01 10.92 -26.24
N ARG A 8 -12.33 10.30 -25.09
CA ARG A 8 -12.21 8.85 -24.87
C ARG A 8 -10.80 8.27 -25.06
N ARG A 9 -9.79 9.12 -25.25
CA ARG A 9 -8.40 8.71 -25.50
C ARG A 9 -7.45 9.07 -24.39
N TYR A 10 -7.69 10.17 -23.71
CA TYR A 10 -6.83 10.69 -22.67
C TYR A 10 -7.64 10.90 -21.39
N GLY A 11 -7.00 10.77 -20.27
CA GLY A 11 -7.66 11.07 -19.01
C GLY A 11 -6.69 11.13 -17.84
N VAL A 12 -7.27 11.51 -16.71
CA VAL A 12 -6.62 11.48 -15.40
C VAL A 12 -7.50 10.65 -14.49
N TYR A 13 -6.88 9.76 -13.76
CA TYR A 13 -7.52 8.92 -12.75
C TYR A 13 -6.94 9.22 -11.39
N GLY A 14 -7.80 9.30 -10.38
CA GLY A 14 -7.42 9.45 -8.98
C GLY A 14 -8.26 8.54 -8.08
N LYS A 15 -7.61 7.84 -7.17
CA LYS A 15 -8.22 7.01 -6.14
C LYS A 15 -7.52 7.32 -4.81
N ALA A 16 -8.31 7.66 -3.80
CA ALA A 16 -7.81 7.89 -2.46
C ALA A 16 -8.72 7.22 -1.45
N ARG A 17 -8.19 6.96 -0.26
CA ARG A 17 -8.95 6.52 0.92
C ARG A 17 -8.56 7.33 2.14
N SER A 18 -9.42 7.29 3.15
CA SER A 18 -9.16 7.81 4.49
C SER A 18 -9.66 6.80 5.51
N TRP A 19 -9.08 6.84 6.70
CA TRP A 19 -9.49 5.98 7.81
C TRP A 19 -9.45 6.75 9.13
N TYR A 20 -10.22 6.24 10.09
CA TYR A 20 -10.22 6.72 11.45
C TYR A 20 -10.51 5.55 12.40
N ASP A 21 -9.54 5.19 13.22
CA ASP A 21 -9.69 4.19 14.27
C ASP A 21 -10.09 4.88 15.59
N TYR A 22 -11.40 4.81 15.87
CA TYR A 22 -11.95 5.40 17.08
C TYR A 22 -11.37 4.80 18.36
N ALA A 23 -11.06 3.51 18.36
CA ALA A 23 -10.53 2.82 19.54
C ALA A 23 -9.09 3.24 19.81
N GLY A 24 -8.24 3.24 18.80
CA GLY A 24 -6.85 3.69 18.92
C GLY A 24 -6.74 5.14 19.37
N GLU A 25 -7.57 6.03 18.78
CA GLU A 25 -7.54 7.45 19.08
C GLU A 25 -8.09 7.82 20.47
N ASN A 26 -9.13 7.12 20.97
CA ASN A 26 -9.93 7.62 22.07
C ASN A 26 -10.02 6.69 23.27
N LYS A 27 -9.56 5.45 23.18
CA LYS A 27 -9.70 4.47 24.24
C LYS A 27 -8.35 4.00 24.76
N ASP A 28 -8.35 3.62 26.04
CA ASP A 28 -7.28 2.85 26.60
C ASP A 28 -7.32 1.44 26.05
N VAL A 29 -6.23 0.98 25.47
CA VAL A 29 -6.11 -0.30 24.80
C VAL A 29 -5.00 -1.13 25.45
N HIS A 30 -5.30 -2.39 25.66
CA HIS A 30 -4.31 -3.32 26.20
C HIS A 30 -3.21 -3.58 25.17
N HIS A 31 -1.98 -3.20 25.48
CA HIS A 31 -0.86 -3.31 24.55
C HIS A 31 0.46 -3.56 25.27
N GLY A 32 1.49 -3.89 24.48
CA GLY A 32 2.82 -4.17 24.98
C GLY A 32 3.03 -5.62 25.39
N ASN A 33 4.20 -5.90 25.94
CA ASN A 33 4.61 -7.19 26.45
C ASN A 33 5.55 -7.03 27.66
N VAL A 34 5.96 -8.13 28.29
CA VAL A 34 6.81 -8.10 29.49
C VAL A 34 8.15 -7.40 29.21
N ALA A 35 8.72 -7.56 28.01
CA ALA A 35 10.02 -7.00 27.67
C ALA A 35 9.98 -5.48 27.48
N ASN A 36 8.89 -4.93 26.97
CA ASN A 36 8.70 -3.50 26.74
C ASN A 36 7.88 -2.79 27.84
N ARG A 37 7.85 -3.36 29.05
CA ARG A 37 7.11 -2.83 30.20
C ARG A 37 5.62 -2.73 29.92
N TYR A 38 5.04 -3.87 29.58
CA TYR A 38 3.63 -4.06 29.44
C TYR A 38 2.74 -2.96 30.04
N GLN A 39 1.93 -2.32 29.20
CA GLN A 39 1.02 -1.24 29.57
C GLN A 39 -0.41 -1.74 29.47
N PRO A 40 -1.01 -2.27 30.56
CA PRO A 40 -2.42 -2.62 30.55
C PRO A 40 -3.25 -1.34 30.54
N ASP A 41 -4.29 -1.32 29.72
CA ASP A 41 -5.31 -0.27 29.71
C ASP A 41 -4.72 1.17 29.68
N ALA A 42 -3.70 1.39 28.87
CA ALA A 42 -3.16 2.71 28.62
C ALA A 42 -3.51 3.18 27.18
N LYS A 43 -3.49 4.50 27.00
CA LYS A 43 -3.70 5.08 25.67
C LYS A 43 -2.49 4.77 24.79
N LEU A 44 -2.77 4.30 23.57
CA LEU A 44 -1.74 4.19 22.53
C LEU A 44 -1.38 5.59 22.02
N ASP A 45 -0.09 5.77 21.69
CA ASP A 45 0.43 6.95 21.01
C ASP A 45 0.97 6.51 19.65
N ASP A 46 0.43 7.06 18.59
CA ASP A 46 0.80 6.75 17.22
C ASP A 46 1.72 7.81 16.59
N GLY A 47 2.21 8.77 17.39
CA GLY A 47 3.04 9.87 16.91
C GLY A 47 4.36 9.42 16.25
N ASP A 48 4.91 8.30 16.70
CA ASP A 48 6.13 7.71 16.16
C ASP A 48 5.86 6.64 15.06
N TYR A 49 4.59 6.37 14.75
CA TYR A 49 4.25 5.38 13.72
C TYR A 49 4.46 5.94 12.32
N GLN A 50 4.69 5.05 11.37
CA GLN A 50 4.67 5.42 9.95
C GLN A 50 3.29 5.97 9.57
N GLU A 51 3.22 6.90 8.62
CA GLU A 51 2.00 7.59 8.20
C GLU A 51 0.84 6.63 7.89
N TYR A 52 1.13 5.51 7.23
CA TYR A 52 0.12 4.48 6.91
C TYR A 52 -0.35 3.65 8.10
N ASN A 53 0.32 3.76 9.23
CA ASN A 53 0.07 2.99 10.45
C ASN A 53 -0.63 3.80 11.53
N GLN A 54 -0.75 5.11 11.36
CA GLN A 54 -1.45 5.98 12.29
C GLN A 54 -2.94 5.62 12.39
N PHE A 55 -3.55 5.95 13.52
CA PHE A 55 -4.96 5.62 13.78
C PHE A 55 -5.91 6.42 12.90
N SER A 56 -5.49 7.56 12.42
CA SER A 56 -6.23 8.36 11.45
C SER A 56 -5.32 8.83 10.32
N GLY A 57 -5.86 8.90 9.10
CA GLY A 57 -5.06 9.33 7.98
C GLY A 57 -5.80 9.26 6.65
N TYR A 58 -5.07 9.61 5.62
CA TYR A 58 -5.50 9.45 4.23
C TYR A 58 -4.35 8.91 3.39
N GLU A 59 -4.68 8.28 2.30
CA GLU A 59 -3.71 7.70 1.38
C GLU A 59 -4.20 7.88 -0.06
N VAL A 60 -3.31 8.29 -0.94
CA VAL A 60 -3.55 8.26 -2.39
C VAL A 60 -3.16 6.88 -2.90
N LEU A 61 -4.15 6.10 -3.32
CA LEU A 61 -3.93 4.76 -3.85
C LEU A 61 -3.44 4.80 -5.29
N ASP A 62 -4.08 5.61 -6.14
CA ASP A 62 -3.65 5.82 -7.51
C ASP A 62 -3.85 7.29 -7.91
N MET A 63 -2.91 7.85 -8.64
CA MET A 63 -3.03 9.16 -9.28
C MET A 63 -2.17 9.18 -10.54
N TYR A 64 -2.78 8.95 -11.70
CA TYR A 64 -2.05 8.90 -12.97
C TYR A 64 -2.80 9.53 -14.12
N ALA A 65 -2.05 10.05 -15.08
CA ALA A 65 -2.56 10.39 -16.40
C ALA A 65 -2.41 9.18 -17.32
N TYR A 66 -3.36 9.02 -18.23
CA TYR A 66 -3.31 7.94 -19.22
C TYR A 66 -3.65 8.43 -20.62
N GLY A 67 -3.11 7.71 -21.59
CA GLY A 67 -3.42 7.93 -22.99
C GLY A 67 -3.51 6.62 -23.76
N ASN A 68 -4.42 6.60 -24.75
CA ASN A 68 -4.57 5.49 -25.67
C ASN A 68 -4.29 5.99 -27.09
N TRP A 69 -3.28 5.43 -27.72
CA TRP A 69 -2.90 5.73 -29.10
C TRP A 69 -3.17 4.52 -29.97
N ASP A 70 -3.76 4.77 -31.13
CA ASP A 70 -3.92 3.74 -32.14
C ASP A 70 -2.78 3.88 -33.16
N ILE A 71 -1.89 2.90 -33.21
CA ILE A 71 -0.88 2.85 -34.29
C ILE A 71 -1.22 1.65 -35.18
N GLY A 72 -1.82 1.95 -36.33
CA GLY A 72 -2.48 0.95 -37.15
C GLY A 72 -3.79 0.48 -36.52
N ALA A 73 -4.00 -0.84 -36.41
CA ALA A 73 -5.22 -1.43 -35.83
C ALA A 73 -5.06 -1.82 -34.35
N SER A 74 -3.97 -1.44 -33.71
CA SER A 74 -3.64 -1.92 -32.35
C SER A 74 -3.66 -0.77 -31.35
N PRO A 75 -4.45 -0.86 -30.27
CA PRO A 75 -4.42 0.13 -29.19
C PRO A 75 -3.10 0.04 -28.40
N ARG A 76 -2.61 1.17 -27.94
CA ARG A 76 -1.38 1.30 -27.18
C ARG A 76 -1.65 2.15 -25.95
N PRO A 77 -2.14 1.58 -24.85
CA PRO A 77 -2.33 2.31 -23.63
C PRO A 77 -0.98 2.61 -22.97
N ALA A 78 -0.83 3.83 -22.49
CA ALA A 78 0.25 4.21 -21.60
C ALA A 78 -0.30 4.97 -20.40
N ARG A 79 0.36 4.86 -19.26
CA ARG A 79 0.03 5.54 -18.02
C ARG A 79 1.29 6.14 -17.40
N PHE A 80 1.15 7.29 -16.76
CA PHE A 80 2.22 7.98 -16.07
C PHE A 80 1.70 8.59 -14.77
N GLY A 81 2.35 8.28 -13.67
CA GLY A 81 2.03 8.76 -12.33
C GLY A 81 2.05 7.65 -11.30
N GLN A 82 1.52 7.98 -10.14
CA GLN A 82 1.41 7.06 -8.99
C GLN A 82 0.39 5.97 -9.30
N GLN A 83 0.84 4.72 -9.37
CA GLN A 83 0.00 3.58 -9.72
C GLN A 83 0.58 2.26 -9.23
N SER A 84 -0.29 1.35 -8.86
CA SER A 84 0.05 -0.07 -8.73
C SER A 84 -0.13 -0.79 -10.06
N ILE A 85 0.71 -1.78 -10.34
CA ILE A 85 0.63 -2.62 -11.54
C ILE A 85 0.44 -4.05 -11.07
N ASN A 86 -0.61 -4.71 -11.55
CA ASN A 86 -0.91 -6.08 -11.18
C ASN A 86 -0.77 -7.00 -12.41
N TRP A 87 0.22 -7.91 -12.35
CA TRP A 87 0.47 -8.94 -13.35
C TRP A 87 0.04 -10.33 -12.88
N GLY A 88 -1.00 -10.43 -12.10
CA GLY A 88 -1.52 -11.71 -11.64
C GLY A 88 -2.38 -11.59 -10.39
N GLU A 89 -2.98 -12.67 -9.96
CA GLU A 89 -3.94 -12.71 -8.87
C GLU A 89 -3.28 -12.96 -7.50
N SER A 90 -1.97 -13.22 -7.46
CA SER A 90 -1.25 -13.55 -6.23
C SER A 90 -0.78 -12.29 -5.51
N LEU A 91 -1.56 -11.80 -4.56
CA LEU A 91 -1.21 -10.64 -3.73
C LEU A 91 -0.41 -11.01 -2.48
N LEU A 92 -0.60 -12.21 -1.96
CA LEU A 92 0.03 -12.65 -0.71
C LEU A 92 1.33 -13.42 -0.92
N TYR A 93 1.55 -13.97 -2.09
CA TYR A 93 2.79 -14.60 -2.45
C TYR A 93 3.68 -13.64 -3.22
N VAL A 94 4.89 -13.45 -2.73
CA VAL A 94 5.93 -12.65 -3.41
C VAL A 94 6.32 -13.38 -4.70
N GLY A 95 5.54 -13.19 -5.74
CA GLY A 95 5.73 -13.76 -7.05
C GLY A 95 5.97 -12.66 -8.09
N ILE A 96 5.26 -12.74 -9.19
CA ILE A 96 5.34 -11.79 -10.31
C ILE A 96 5.02 -10.35 -9.85
N ASN A 97 4.20 -10.16 -8.81
CA ASN A 97 3.84 -8.85 -8.25
C ASN A 97 4.80 -8.34 -7.16
N GLY A 98 5.91 -9.01 -6.89
CA GLY A 98 6.86 -8.65 -5.84
C GLY A 98 7.55 -7.29 -6.03
N PHE A 99 7.34 -6.62 -7.15
CA PHE A 99 7.79 -5.25 -7.39
C PHE A 99 6.84 -4.17 -6.83
N ASN A 100 5.66 -4.54 -6.31
CA ASN A 100 4.80 -3.62 -5.59
C ASN A 100 5.07 -3.72 -4.10
N PRO A 101 5.33 -2.61 -3.41
CA PRO A 101 5.33 -2.59 -1.95
C PRO A 101 3.94 -2.91 -1.40
N LEU A 102 3.87 -3.47 -0.21
CA LEU A 102 2.63 -3.88 0.45
C LEU A 102 2.40 -3.10 1.73
N ASN A 103 1.20 -2.62 1.93
CA ASN A 103 0.74 -2.11 3.20
C ASN A 103 0.01 -3.21 3.97
N PHE A 104 0.75 -3.98 4.77
CA PHE A 104 0.18 -5.06 5.58
C PHE A 104 -0.77 -4.55 6.66
N SER A 105 -0.58 -3.31 7.14
CA SER A 105 -1.49 -2.68 8.10
C SER A 105 -2.88 -2.47 7.51
N ALA A 106 -2.97 -2.20 6.22
CA ALA A 106 -4.23 -2.05 5.52
C ALA A 106 -5.05 -3.35 5.51
N LEU A 107 -4.40 -4.51 5.45
CA LEU A 107 -5.12 -5.80 5.45
C LEU A 107 -5.89 -6.08 6.75
N GLY A 108 -5.48 -5.47 7.85
CA GLY A 108 -6.17 -5.54 9.14
C GLY A 108 -7.39 -4.63 9.26
N ARG A 109 -7.61 -3.73 8.32
CA ARG A 109 -8.71 -2.76 8.37
C ARG A 109 -10.00 -3.36 7.80
N ALA A 110 -11.11 -3.14 8.48
CA ALA A 110 -12.41 -3.64 8.01
C ALA A 110 -12.79 -3.00 6.66
N GLY A 111 -13.20 -3.82 5.70
CA GLY A 111 -13.68 -3.37 4.40
C GLY A 111 -12.59 -3.05 3.37
N VAL A 112 -11.33 -3.25 3.69
CA VAL A 112 -10.23 -3.07 2.74
C VAL A 112 -10.22 -4.19 1.70
N ARG A 113 -10.09 -3.81 0.45
CA ARG A 113 -9.91 -4.75 -0.66
C ARG A 113 -8.44 -5.13 -0.77
N GLN A 114 -8.17 -6.33 -1.28
CA GLN A 114 -6.79 -6.82 -1.44
C GLN A 114 -5.92 -5.94 -2.35
N ASP A 115 -6.51 -5.37 -3.41
CA ASP A 115 -5.85 -4.45 -4.32
C ASP A 115 -5.47 -3.12 -3.62
N GLU A 116 -6.13 -2.77 -2.54
CA GLU A 116 -5.85 -1.58 -1.74
C GLU A 116 -4.72 -1.76 -0.72
N ALA A 117 -4.20 -2.97 -0.60
CA ALA A 117 -2.99 -3.24 0.17
C ALA A 117 -1.70 -3.00 -0.65
N LEU A 118 -1.80 -2.76 -1.95
CA LEU A 118 -0.67 -2.39 -2.78
C LEU A 118 -0.33 -0.91 -2.58
N VAL A 119 0.92 -0.61 -2.27
CA VAL A 119 1.41 0.77 -2.23
C VAL A 119 1.79 1.20 -3.63
N SER A 120 1.14 2.26 -4.10
CA SER A 120 1.41 2.78 -5.43
C SER A 120 2.66 3.67 -5.43
N VAL A 121 3.48 3.52 -6.45
CA VAL A 121 4.67 4.34 -6.69
C VAL A 121 4.60 4.98 -8.07
N ASN A 122 5.37 6.06 -8.28
CA ASN A 122 5.38 6.71 -9.58
C ASN A 122 6.02 5.82 -10.64
N ARG A 123 5.26 5.55 -11.69
CA ARG A 123 5.67 4.66 -12.78
C ARG A 123 5.26 5.21 -14.14
N LEU A 124 6.10 4.91 -15.12
CA LEU A 124 5.72 4.94 -16.52
C LEU A 124 5.33 3.50 -16.90
N TYR A 125 4.13 3.32 -17.41
CA TYR A 125 3.61 2.02 -17.86
C TYR A 125 3.20 2.09 -19.32
N GLY A 126 3.44 1.03 -20.05
CA GLY A 126 2.97 0.89 -21.44
C GLY A 126 2.60 -0.54 -21.77
N ASN A 127 1.61 -0.68 -22.64
CA ASN A 127 1.21 -1.95 -23.22
C ASN A 127 1.22 -1.84 -24.75
N LEU A 128 1.81 -2.84 -25.39
CA LEU A 128 1.88 -2.98 -26.82
C LEU A 128 1.17 -4.27 -27.24
N ILE A 129 0.06 -4.14 -27.93
CA ILE A 129 -0.66 -5.29 -28.50
C ILE A 129 -0.32 -5.37 -29.98
N THR A 130 0.23 -6.50 -30.41
CA THR A 130 0.58 -6.75 -31.83
C THR A 130 -0.62 -7.31 -32.59
N ARG A 131 -0.57 -7.20 -33.92
CA ARG A 131 -1.62 -7.76 -34.80
C ARG A 131 -1.76 -9.29 -34.68
N ASN A 132 -0.72 -9.97 -34.28
CA ASN A 132 -0.70 -11.43 -34.11
C ASN A 132 -1.22 -11.87 -32.73
N GLY A 133 -1.79 -10.98 -31.93
CA GLY A 133 -2.35 -11.29 -30.60
C GLY A 133 -1.33 -11.35 -29.47
N ILE A 134 -0.07 -10.97 -29.71
CA ILE A 134 0.95 -10.89 -28.65
C ILE A 134 0.75 -9.57 -27.93
N SER A 135 0.64 -9.62 -26.59
CA SER A 135 0.64 -8.44 -25.69
C SER A 135 1.96 -8.37 -24.96
N ILE A 136 2.59 -7.21 -24.98
CA ILE A 136 3.82 -6.92 -24.25
C ILE A 136 3.54 -5.76 -23.32
N GLU A 137 3.70 -5.99 -22.02
CA GLU A 137 3.58 -4.98 -21.00
C GLU A 137 4.94 -4.67 -20.39
N ALA A 138 5.20 -3.39 -20.15
CA ALA A 138 6.42 -2.94 -19.52
C ALA A 138 6.14 -1.73 -18.61
N PHE A 139 6.94 -1.59 -17.58
CA PHE A 139 6.94 -0.40 -16.75
C PHE A 139 8.36 0.01 -16.35
N TYR A 140 8.50 1.26 -15.97
CA TYR A 140 9.71 1.80 -15.37
C TYR A 140 9.31 2.55 -14.08
N ALA A 141 9.86 2.12 -12.95
CA ALA A 141 9.64 2.80 -11.66
C ALA A 141 10.55 4.02 -11.57
N LEU A 142 9.97 5.16 -11.20
CA LEU A 142 10.68 6.43 -11.06
C LEU A 142 11.12 6.69 -9.62
N ASP A 143 10.43 6.05 -8.69
CA ASP A 143 10.74 6.08 -7.26
C ASP A 143 10.60 4.68 -6.66
N TRP A 144 10.94 4.57 -5.38
CA TRP A 144 10.86 3.34 -4.62
C TRP A 144 10.24 3.62 -3.26
N GLU A 145 9.40 2.69 -2.81
CA GLU A 145 8.78 2.71 -1.49
C GLU A 145 8.96 1.34 -0.82
N SER A 146 9.05 1.33 0.51
CA SER A 146 9.12 0.09 1.29
C SER A 146 7.74 -0.49 1.54
N SER A 147 7.68 -1.78 1.88
CA SER A 147 6.46 -2.36 2.44
C SER A 147 6.29 -1.91 3.88
N HIS A 148 5.04 -1.66 4.28
CA HIS A 148 4.66 -1.20 5.61
C HIS A 148 4.07 -2.36 6.42
N PHE A 149 4.60 -2.58 7.61
CA PHE A 149 4.11 -3.61 8.52
C PHE A 149 3.24 -3.00 9.63
N PRO A 150 2.31 -3.77 10.20
CA PRO A 150 1.49 -3.31 11.31
C PRO A 150 2.36 -2.89 12.51
N PRO A 151 2.05 -1.77 13.15
CA PRO A 151 2.84 -1.26 14.26
C PRO A 151 2.70 -2.15 15.50
N CYS A 152 3.66 -2.03 16.41
CA CYS A 152 3.62 -2.69 17.71
C CYS A 152 2.34 -2.35 18.46
N GLY A 153 1.78 -3.32 19.16
CA GLY A 153 0.53 -3.15 19.93
C GLY A 153 -0.75 -3.25 19.08
N SER A 154 -0.65 -3.33 17.75
CA SER A 154 -1.81 -3.60 16.91
C SER A 154 -2.15 -5.10 16.86
N LEU A 155 -3.40 -5.44 16.49
CA LEU A 155 -3.88 -6.83 16.43
C LEU A 155 -3.03 -7.74 15.54
N LEU A 156 -2.47 -7.21 14.47
CA LEU A 156 -1.61 -7.92 13.52
C LEU A 156 -0.14 -7.52 13.67
N GLY A 157 0.18 -6.69 14.67
CA GLY A 157 1.54 -6.22 14.92
C GLY A 157 2.44 -7.39 15.30
N ILE A 158 3.57 -7.48 14.62
CA ILE A 158 4.68 -8.33 15.02
C ILE A 158 5.68 -7.36 15.65
N ASP A 159 6.00 -7.55 16.94
CA ASP A 159 7.07 -6.79 17.58
C ASP A 159 8.37 -7.01 16.82
N SER A 160 8.65 -6.14 15.88
CA SER A 160 9.77 -6.23 14.96
C SER A 160 10.71 -5.05 15.17
N ILE A 161 12.00 -5.31 15.02
CA ILE A 161 13.05 -4.28 15.09
C ILE A 161 12.88 -3.19 14.01
N LEU A 162 12.08 -3.48 13.00
CA LEU A 162 12.04 -2.69 11.77
C LEU A 162 10.98 -1.61 11.76
N ASP A 163 10.03 -1.63 12.73
CA ASP A 163 8.95 -0.66 12.74
C ASP A 163 9.25 0.52 13.66
N PRO A 164 9.19 1.75 13.15
CA PRO A 164 9.19 2.94 13.98
C PRO A 164 8.07 2.89 15.03
N GLY A 165 8.35 3.34 16.25
CA GLY A 165 7.40 3.31 17.34
C GLY A 165 7.44 2.04 18.20
N CYS A 166 8.16 1.00 17.78
CA CYS A 166 8.44 -0.16 18.60
C CYS A 166 9.59 0.14 19.57
N LEU A 167 9.29 0.25 20.85
CA LEU A 167 10.29 0.61 21.87
C LEU A 167 11.37 -0.44 22.10
N GLN A 168 11.12 -1.71 21.77
CA GLN A 168 12.11 -2.80 21.84
C GLN A 168 11.71 -3.98 20.96
N ALA A 169 12.70 -4.58 20.32
CA ALA A 169 12.51 -5.87 19.66
C ALA A 169 12.42 -7.00 20.69
N THR A 170 11.34 -7.71 20.69
CA THR A 170 11.10 -8.87 21.55
C THR A 170 12.09 -10.03 21.28
N ALA A 171 12.63 -10.09 20.09
CA ALA A 171 13.55 -11.15 19.68
C ALA A 171 14.91 -11.12 20.38
N ALA A 172 15.29 -10.00 20.98
CA ALA A 172 16.62 -9.87 21.62
C ALA A 172 16.63 -10.14 23.11
N THR A 173 15.46 -10.21 23.77
CA THR A 173 15.39 -10.27 25.25
C THR A 173 14.68 -11.50 25.80
N GLY A 174 14.23 -12.40 24.95
CA GLY A 174 13.36 -13.51 25.33
C GLY A 174 14.03 -14.85 25.59
N ILE A 175 15.31 -14.89 25.93
CA ILE A 175 15.94 -16.13 26.43
C ILE A 175 16.44 -15.84 27.85
N PRO A 176 15.82 -16.47 28.87
CA PRO A 176 16.35 -16.44 30.21
C PRO A 176 17.66 -17.20 30.30
#